data_2b586a527c8d42c25ce98c9d851674ab
#
_entry.id   2b586a527c8d42c25ce98c9d851674ab
#
_cell.length_a   1.000
_cell.length_b   1.000
_cell.length_c   1.000
_cell.angle_alpha   90.00
_cell.angle_beta   90.00
_cell.angle_gamma   90.00
#
_symmetry.space_group_name_H-M   'P 1'
#
loop_
_entity.id
_entity.type
_entity.pdbx_description
1 polymer ?
#
loop_
_entity_poly.entity_id
_entity_poly.type
_entity_poly.pdbx_seq_one_letter_code
_entity_poly.pdbx_strand_id
1 'polypeptide(L)'
;MQFKIEQGMNQDILKTYPDNHFDSIVTDPPYGIEFLGKDWDNNTGAIETWEQCYRVLKPGGHILAFSAARTYHHLATNIESVGFEIRDQIMWIYASGFPKAQDIGKAIDKRAGKLQSKTYLPNIEDNREVKNSSTGSPRCNMCHTSYGVIHKKCNREDCIKPWEQTSADNEWSGWKTALKPAHEPIVMARKPFKGSAIDNVLKHGTGAL
;
A
#
# COMPACT_ATOMS: atom_id res chain seq x y z
N MET A 1 21.24 21.43 6.28
CA MET A 1 20.30 20.42 6.82
C MET A 1 21.09 19.13 6.95
N GLN A 2 21.18 18.53 8.14
CA GLN A 2 21.83 17.24 8.32
C GLN A 2 20.76 16.15 8.31
N PHE A 3 21.02 15.04 7.61
CA PHE A 3 20.17 13.86 7.63
C PHE A 3 21.01 12.63 7.98
N LYS A 4 20.38 11.62 8.56
CA LYS A 4 20.97 10.32 8.90
C LYS A 4 20.05 9.23 8.36
N ILE A 5 20.63 8.19 7.75
CA ILE A 5 19.91 7.00 7.29
C ILE A 5 20.43 5.82 8.10
N GLU A 6 19.53 5.06 8.70
CA GLU A 6 19.85 3.87 9.48
C GLU A 6 19.03 2.68 8.96
N GLN A 7 19.68 1.55 8.79
CA GLN A 7 19.06 0.31 8.34
C GLN A 7 18.96 -0.67 9.52
N GLY A 8 17.78 -1.22 9.75
CA GLY A 8 17.54 -2.21 10.81
C GLY A 8 16.08 -2.27 11.22
N MET A 9 15.80 -3.07 12.24
CA MET A 9 14.46 -3.10 12.86
C MET A 9 14.24 -1.79 13.60
N ASN A 10 13.11 -1.13 13.31
CA ASN A 10 12.80 0.20 13.83
C ASN A 10 12.76 0.24 15.37
N GLN A 11 12.18 -0.77 16.03
CA GLN A 11 12.16 -0.86 17.48
C GLN A 11 13.58 -0.93 18.10
N ASP A 12 14.54 -1.55 17.42
CA ASP A 12 15.92 -1.64 17.92
C ASP A 12 16.70 -0.36 17.68
N ILE A 13 16.53 0.23 16.50
CA ILE A 13 17.14 1.53 16.18
C ILE A 13 16.60 2.62 17.10
N LEU A 14 15.29 2.68 17.32
CA LEU A 14 14.68 3.68 18.20
C LEU A 14 15.20 3.60 19.65
N LYS A 15 15.55 2.40 20.15
CA LYS A 15 16.16 2.24 21.48
C LYS A 15 17.49 2.98 21.64
N THR A 16 18.20 3.27 20.55
CA THR A 16 19.48 4.02 20.59
C THR A 16 19.30 5.51 20.78
N TYR A 17 18.09 6.02 20.60
CA TYR A 17 17.76 7.44 20.78
C TYR A 17 17.23 7.71 22.20
N PRO A 18 17.54 8.89 22.76
CA PRO A 18 17.02 9.26 24.07
C PRO A 18 15.51 9.54 24.03
N ASP A 19 14.90 9.59 25.21
CA ASP A 19 13.51 10.00 25.37
C ASP A 19 13.30 11.43 24.90
N ASN A 20 12.13 11.72 24.32
CA ASN A 20 11.73 13.06 23.88
C ASN A 20 12.75 13.72 22.92
N HIS A 21 13.26 12.96 21.97
CA HIS A 21 14.28 13.38 21.02
C HIS A 21 13.69 14.01 19.75
N PHE A 22 12.68 13.38 19.15
CA PHE A 22 12.12 13.79 17.87
C PHE A 22 10.93 14.75 18.03
N ASP A 23 10.80 15.68 17.09
CA ASP A 23 9.69 16.65 17.05
C ASP A 23 8.43 16.04 16.43
N SER A 24 8.61 15.19 15.43
CA SER A 24 7.53 14.49 14.72
C SER A 24 8.01 13.16 14.16
N ILE A 25 7.05 12.26 13.87
CA ILE A 25 7.28 10.98 13.20
C ILE A 25 6.32 10.89 12.02
N VAL A 26 6.85 10.49 10.86
CA VAL A 26 6.06 10.10 9.69
C VAL A 26 6.50 8.69 9.30
N THR A 27 5.56 7.77 9.17
CA THR A 27 5.88 6.36 8.93
C THR A 27 4.86 5.68 8.01
N ASP A 28 5.36 4.75 7.19
CA ASP A 28 4.58 3.86 6.37
C ASP A 28 4.79 2.41 6.88
N PRO A 29 4.03 2.01 7.94
CA PRO A 29 4.19 0.70 8.57
C PRO A 29 3.54 -0.40 7.72
N PRO A 30 3.71 -1.68 8.07
CA PRO A 30 2.87 -2.75 7.51
C PRO A 30 1.38 -2.45 7.70
N TYR A 31 0.55 -2.81 6.69
CA TYR A 31 -0.87 -2.48 6.72
C TYR A 31 -1.76 -3.61 7.29
N GLY A 32 -1.19 -4.78 7.56
CA GLY A 32 -1.95 -5.94 8.05
C GLY A 32 -2.94 -6.49 7.03
N ILE A 33 -2.60 -6.43 5.76
CA ILE A 33 -3.44 -6.90 4.64
C ILE A 33 -2.90 -8.18 3.97
N GLU A 34 -1.85 -8.78 4.56
CA GLU A 34 -1.16 -9.96 4.02
C GLU A 34 -0.73 -9.74 2.56
N PHE A 35 -0.04 -8.63 2.30
CA PHE A 35 0.34 -8.23 0.96
C PHE A 35 1.14 -9.33 0.25
N LEU A 36 0.58 -9.89 -0.82
CA LEU A 36 1.15 -11.01 -1.57
C LEU A 36 1.48 -12.25 -0.71
N GLY A 37 0.76 -12.48 0.39
CA GLY A 37 1.02 -13.58 1.33
C GLY A 37 2.34 -13.44 2.07
N LYS A 38 2.81 -12.23 2.32
CA LYS A 38 4.06 -11.96 3.02
C LYS A 38 3.83 -11.82 4.52
N ASP A 39 4.56 -12.58 5.32
CA ASP A 39 4.43 -12.62 6.77
C ASP A 39 4.70 -11.27 7.45
N TRP A 40 5.54 -10.42 6.86
CA TRP A 40 5.85 -9.11 7.42
C TRP A 40 4.66 -8.13 7.40
N ASP A 41 3.61 -8.40 6.61
CA ASP A 41 2.41 -7.58 6.49
C ASP A 41 1.18 -8.26 7.15
N ASN A 42 1.38 -9.10 8.15
CA ASN A 42 0.30 -9.79 8.88
C ASN A 42 -0.29 -8.95 10.03
N ASN A 43 0.31 -7.82 10.37
CA ASN A 43 -0.15 -6.90 11.41
C ASN A 43 0.14 -5.43 11.02
N THR A 44 -0.32 -4.49 11.83
CA THR A 44 -0.13 -3.04 11.62
C THR A 44 1.09 -2.48 12.37
N GLY A 45 2.15 -3.25 12.45
CA GLY A 45 3.35 -2.97 13.24
C GLY A 45 3.26 -3.55 14.66
N ALA A 46 4.39 -4.05 15.16
CA ALA A 46 4.48 -4.56 16.52
C ALA A 46 4.21 -3.47 17.54
N ILE A 47 3.57 -3.81 18.67
CA ILE A 47 3.23 -2.83 19.71
C ILE A 47 4.48 -2.15 20.28
N GLU A 48 5.59 -2.87 20.38
CA GLU A 48 6.89 -2.38 20.84
C GLU A 48 7.42 -1.24 19.96
N THR A 49 7.09 -1.25 18.65
CA THR A 49 7.43 -0.15 17.75
C THR A 49 6.72 1.14 18.17
N TRP A 50 5.42 1.04 18.47
CA TRP A 50 4.62 2.19 18.88
C TRP A 50 5.02 2.70 20.27
N GLU A 51 5.37 1.80 21.19
CA GLU A 51 5.95 2.17 22.49
C GLU A 51 7.24 2.96 22.34
N GLN A 52 8.15 2.53 21.45
CA GLN A 52 9.38 3.27 21.20
C GLN A 52 9.11 4.60 20.49
N CYS A 53 8.18 4.65 19.54
CA CYS A 53 7.74 5.91 18.93
C CYS A 53 7.20 6.88 19.98
N TYR A 54 6.39 6.40 20.91
CA TYR A 54 5.89 7.21 22.02
C TYR A 54 7.01 7.73 22.90
N ARG A 55 7.97 6.89 23.27
CA ARG A 55 9.08 7.25 24.14
C ARG A 55 9.96 8.34 23.53
N VAL A 56 10.37 8.17 22.27
CA VAL A 56 11.32 9.08 21.62
C VAL A 56 10.70 10.37 21.12
N LEU A 57 9.38 10.45 20.97
CA LEU A 57 8.69 11.65 20.54
C LEU A 57 8.59 12.65 21.70
N LYS A 58 8.80 13.94 21.43
CA LYS A 58 8.63 15.00 22.42
C LYS A 58 7.17 15.14 22.86
N PRO A 59 6.89 15.62 24.08
CA PRO A 59 5.52 15.98 24.48
C PRO A 59 4.90 16.95 23.48
N GLY A 60 3.67 16.68 23.02
CA GLY A 60 3.00 17.47 21.98
C GLY A 60 3.42 17.14 20.55
N GLY A 61 4.46 16.33 20.34
CA GLY A 61 4.88 15.89 19.01
C GLY A 61 3.80 15.01 18.34
N HIS A 62 3.71 15.10 17.02
CA HIS A 62 2.74 14.37 16.23
C HIS A 62 3.35 13.17 15.52
N ILE A 63 2.57 12.10 15.42
CA ILE A 63 2.87 10.95 14.57
C ILE A 63 1.83 10.89 13.45
N LEU A 64 2.31 10.69 12.21
CA LEU A 64 1.52 10.44 11.01
C LEU A 64 1.87 9.03 10.52
N ALA A 65 0.90 8.11 10.58
CA ALA A 65 1.10 6.73 10.19
C ALA A 65 0.12 6.33 9.08
N PHE A 66 0.66 5.96 7.92
CA PHE A 66 -0.12 5.51 6.77
C PHE A 66 -0.76 4.15 7.04
N SER A 67 -1.91 3.89 6.41
CA SER A 67 -2.65 2.65 6.57
C SER A 67 -3.55 2.34 5.37
N ALA A 68 -4.05 1.11 5.32
CA ALA A 68 -5.13 0.75 4.41
C ALA A 68 -6.50 1.02 5.06
N ALA A 69 -7.49 1.41 4.24
CA ALA A 69 -8.85 1.70 4.71
C ALA A 69 -9.49 0.53 5.50
N ARG A 70 -9.12 -0.72 5.19
CA ARG A 70 -9.66 -1.91 5.86
C ARG A 70 -9.10 -2.16 7.26
N THR A 71 -7.87 -1.73 7.52
CA THR A 71 -7.10 -2.04 8.73
C THR A 71 -6.72 -0.80 9.53
N TYR A 72 -7.15 0.38 9.06
CA TYR A 72 -6.92 1.66 9.73
C TYR A 72 -7.26 1.64 11.23
N HIS A 73 -8.40 1.04 11.57
CA HIS A 73 -8.88 0.97 12.96
C HIS A 73 -7.94 0.16 13.85
N HIS A 74 -7.31 -0.90 13.34
CA HIS A 74 -6.29 -1.65 14.09
C HIS A 74 -5.06 -0.82 14.37
N LEU A 75 -4.56 -0.08 13.35
CA LEU A 75 -3.42 0.82 13.52
C LEU A 75 -3.73 1.92 14.54
N ALA A 76 -4.89 2.58 14.41
CA ALA A 76 -5.29 3.65 15.33
C ALA A 76 -5.40 3.12 16.78
N THR A 77 -6.01 1.94 16.98
CA THR A 77 -6.11 1.31 18.30
C THR A 77 -4.73 0.97 18.87
N ASN A 78 -3.81 0.44 18.07
CA ASN A 78 -2.45 0.13 18.52
C ASN A 78 -1.69 1.39 18.95
N ILE A 79 -1.79 2.47 18.18
CA ILE A 79 -1.17 3.77 18.51
C ILE A 79 -1.80 4.36 19.78
N GLU A 80 -3.11 4.32 19.91
CA GLU A 80 -3.82 4.81 21.10
C GLU A 80 -3.47 4.00 22.35
N SER A 81 -3.36 2.67 22.24
CA SER A 81 -3.10 1.76 23.37
C SER A 81 -1.76 2.03 24.07
N VAL A 82 -0.77 2.58 23.38
CA VAL A 82 0.53 2.96 23.98
C VAL A 82 0.55 4.37 24.55
N GLY A 83 -0.60 5.08 24.51
CA GLY A 83 -0.78 6.37 25.19
C GLY A 83 -0.83 7.61 24.30
N PHE A 84 -0.82 7.46 22.97
CA PHE A 84 -1.08 8.58 22.07
C PHE A 84 -2.55 9.02 22.12
N GLU A 85 -2.78 10.30 21.88
CA GLU A 85 -4.11 10.85 21.61
C GLU A 85 -4.36 10.87 20.11
N ILE A 86 -5.37 10.14 19.61
CA ILE A 86 -5.81 10.27 18.23
C ILE A 86 -6.39 11.67 18.03
N ARG A 87 -5.91 12.41 17.05
CA ARG A 87 -6.30 13.79 16.80
C ARG A 87 -7.15 13.96 15.56
N ASP A 88 -6.77 13.28 14.47
CA ASP A 88 -7.46 13.41 13.20
C ASP A 88 -7.13 12.22 12.28
N GLN A 89 -7.79 12.19 11.12
CA GLN A 89 -7.47 11.32 10.01
C GLN A 89 -7.18 12.17 8.76
N ILE A 90 -5.98 12.04 8.22
CA ILE A 90 -5.60 12.66 6.95
C ILE A 90 -5.78 11.63 5.83
N MET A 91 -6.03 12.10 4.61
CA MET A 91 -6.17 11.23 3.44
C MET A 91 -5.13 11.57 2.38
N TRP A 92 -4.37 10.57 1.98
CA TRP A 92 -3.58 10.64 0.75
C TRP A 92 -4.44 10.19 -0.42
N ILE A 93 -4.97 11.14 -1.19
CA ILE A 93 -5.92 10.88 -2.29
C ILE A 93 -5.17 10.64 -3.60
N TYR A 94 -5.56 9.60 -4.35
CA TYR A 94 -4.97 9.27 -5.65
C TYR A 94 -6.01 8.65 -6.60
N ALA A 95 -5.82 8.90 -7.92
CA ALA A 95 -6.69 8.37 -8.97
C ALA A 95 -6.23 7.00 -9.51
N SER A 96 -4.98 6.61 -9.25
CA SER A 96 -4.29 5.45 -9.84
C SER A 96 -4.43 4.14 -9.06
N GLY A 97 -5.29 4.09 -8.03
CA GLY A 97 -5.44 2.93 -7.16
C GLY A 97 -5.70 1.64 -7.93
N PHE A 98 -4.98 0.56 -7.57
CA PHE A 98 -5.15 -0.76 -8.17
C PHE A 98 -6.12 -1.60 -7.34
N PRO A 99 -7.30 -1.99 -7.87
CA PRO A 99 -8.24 -2.84 -7.14
C PRO A 99 -7.68 -4.25 -7.00
N LYS A 100 -7.45 -4.70 -5.77
CA LYS A 100 -7.18 -6.11 -5.45
C LYS A 100 -8.50 -6.89 -5.40
N ALA A 101 -9.25 -6.84 -6.48
CA ALA A 101 -10.61 -7.37 -6.56
C ALA A 101 -10.71 -8.41 -7.66
N GLN A 102 -11.41 -9.50 -7.37
CA GLN A 102 -11.79 -10.49 -8.36
C GLN A 102 -13.00 -9.99 -9.15
N ASP A 103 -12.97 -10.14 -10.46
CA ASP A 103 -14.11 -9.92 -11.34
C ASP A 103 -15.05 -11.14 -11.24
N ILE A 104 -16.24 -10.94 -10.68
CA ILE A 104 -17.18 -12.02 -10.40
C ILE A 104 -17.72 -12.63 -11.67
N GLY A 105 -18.12 -11.83 -12.64
CA GLY A 105 -18.62 -12.32 -13.91
C GLY A 105 -17.62 -13.22 -14.61
N LYS A 106 -16.36 -12.77 -14.71
CA LYS A 106 -15.28 -13.59 -15.29
C LYS A 106 -14.99 -14.85 -14.50
N ALA A 107 -15.07 -14.79 -13.18
CA ALA A 107 -14.85 -15.95 -12.33
C ALA A 107 -15.94 -17.03 -12.54
N ILE A 108 -17.20 -16.61 -12.68
CA ILE A 108 -18.34 -17.49 -12.99
C ILE A 108 -18.15 -18.15 -14.36
N ASP A 109 -17.86 -17.35 -15.39
CA ASP A 109 -17.67 -17.88 -16.75
C ASP A 109 -16.47 -18.82 -16.84
N LYS A 110 -15.40 -18.52 -16.11
CA LYS A 110 -14.25 -19.42 -15.98
C LYS A 110 -14.62 -20.74 -15.30
N ARG A 111 -15.40 -20.69 -14.22
CA ARG A 111 -15.87 -21.90 -13.51
C ARG A 111 -16.82 -22.73 -14.37
N ALA A 112 -17.63 -22.09 -15.21
CA ALA A 112 -18.53 -22.73 -16.16
C ALA A 112 -17.81 -23.24 -17.44
N GLY A 113 -16.50 -23.08 -17.56
CA GLY A 113 -15.73 -23.46 -18.74
C GLY A 113 -15.94 -22.57 -19.99
N LYS A 114 -16.69 -21.48 -19.85
CA LYS A 114 -16.97 -20.54 -20.95
C LYS A 114 -15.79 -19.62 -21.26
N LEU A 115 -14.98 -19.27 -20.25
CA LEU A 115 -13.73 -18.54 -20.41
C LEU A 115 -12.59 -19.55 -20.38
N GLN A 116 -11.94 -19.75 -21.50
CA GLN A 116 -10.68 -20.46 -21.51
C GLN A 116 -9.68 -19.66 -20.66
N SER A 117 -9.01 -20.33 -19.71
CA SER A 117 -7.83 -19.75 -19.08
C SER A 117 -6.91 -19.31 -20.21
N LYS A 118 -6.31 -18.12 -20.09
CA LYS A 118 -5.37 -17.57 -21.07
C LYS A 118 -4.42 -18.65 -21.57
N THR A 119 -4.82 -19.35 -22.61
CA THR A 119 -3.93 -20.28 -23.29
C THR A 119 -3.11 -19.37 -24.19
N TYR A 120 -1.85 -19.25 -23.90
CA TYR A 120 -0.89 -18.78 -24.88
C TYR A 120 -1.07 -19.69 -26.08
N LEU A 121 -1.51 -19.15 -27.20
CA LEU A 121 -1.50 -19.93 -28.43
C LEU A 121 -0.03 -20.14 -28.81
N PRO A 122 0.51 -21.36 -28.67
CA PRO A 122 1.82 -21.69 -29.15
C PRO A 122 1.71 -22.04 -30.64
N ASN A 123 1.52 -21.06 -31.47
CA ASN A 123 1.67 -21.23 -32.90
C ASN A 123 2.47 -20.07 -33.47
N ILE A 124 3.70 -19.99 -33.03
CA ILE A 124 4.77 -19.47 -33.84
C ILE A 124 5.90 -20.50 -33.68
N GLU A 125 6.23 -21.17 -34.76
CA GLU A 125 7.45 -21.97 -34.92
C GLU A 125 8.69 -21.11 -34.80
N ASP A 126 8.85 -20.40 -33.68
CA ASP A 126 10.01 -19.60 -33.37
C ASP A 126 10.39 -19.86 -31.91
N ASN A 127 11.41 -20.67 -31.74
CA ASN A 127 12.01 -21.15 -30.50
C ASN A 127 12.56 -20.02 -29.60
N ARG A 128 11.84 -18.92 -29.42
CA ARG A 128 12.25 -17.84 -28.53
C ARG A 128 11.44 -17.89 -27.23
N GLU A 129 12.14 -18.21 -26.14
CA GLU A 129 11.60 -18.18 -24.79
C GLU A 129 10.98 -16.82 -24.47
N VAL A 130 9.70 -16.83 -24.07
CA VAL A 130 9.02 -15.65 -23.51
C VAL A 130 9.60 -15.40 -22.12
N LYS A 131 10.54 -14.47 -22.00
CA LYS A 131 11.04 -14.04 -20.70
C LYS A 131 9.95 -13.22 -19.99
N ASN A 132 9.43 -13.75 -18.89
CA ASN A 132 8.57 -13.02 -17.99
C ASN A 132 9.34 -11.82 -17.42
N SER A 133 8.80 -10.61 -17.59
CA SER A 133 9.36 -9.45 -16.89
C SER A 133 9.02 -9.55 -15.40
N SER A 134 9.87 -9.01 -14.54
CA SER A 134 9.68 -8.95 -13.08
C SER A 134 8.39 -8.28 -12.63
N THR A 135 7.66 -7.65 -13.54
CA THR A 135 6.35 -6.99 -13.31
C THR A 135 5.17 -7.87 -13.71
N GLY A 136 5.40 -9.10 -14.14
CA GLY A 136 4.32 -10.05 -14.48
C GLY A 136 3.48 -9.72 -15.72
N SER A 137 3.77 -8.64 -16.43
CA SER A 137 3.09 -8.28 -17.68
C SER A 137 3.85 -8.85 -18.87
N PRO A 138 3.25 -9.69 -19.70
CA PRO A 138 3.90 -10.20 -20.90
C PRO A 138 4.24 -9.06 -21.85
N ARG A 139 5.37 -9.17 -22.53
CA ARG A 139 5.83 -8.21 -23.56
C ARG A 139 5.75 -8.82 -24.94
N CYS A 140 5.44 -7.97 -25.92
CA CYS A 140 5.53 -8.35 -27.31
C CYS A 140 6.99 -8.60 -27.70
N ASN A 141 7.28 -9.77 -28.26
CA ASN A 141 8.64 -10.16 -28.66
C ASN A 141 9.19 -9.29 -29.81
N MET A 142 8.35 -8.63 -30.57
CA MET A 142 8.73 -7.86 -31.74
C MET A 142 8.87 -6.34 -31.46
N CYS A 143 8.00 -5.78 -30.63
CA CYS A 143 8.05 -4.34 -30.30
C CYS A 143 8.48 -4.05 -28.86
N HIS A 144 8.77 -5.07 -28.05
CA HIS A 144 9.16 -5.00 -26.64
C HIS A 144 8.22 -4.19 -25.72
N THR A 145 7.02 -3.86 -26.19
CA THR A 145 6.02 -3.11 -25.40
C THR A 145 5.23 -4.08 -24.52
N SER A 146 4.94 -3.62 -23.29
CA SER A 146 4.08 -4.38 -22.36
C SER A 146 2.66 -4.43 -22.90
N TYR A 147 2.05 -5.62 -22.89
CA TYR A 147 0.64 -5.77 -23.22
C TYR A 147 -0.22 -5.05 -22.17
N GLY A 148 -1.00 -4.08 -22.57
CA GLY A 148 -1.96 -3.42 -21.67
C GLY A 148 -2.37 -2.02 -22.08
N VAL A 149 -1.44 -1.10 -22.18
CA VAL A 149 -1.76 0.32 -22.44
C VAL A 149 -1.28 0.81 -23.80
N ILE A 150 -0.22 0.23 -24.34
CA ILE A 150 0.49 0.77 -25.50
C ILE A 150 0.18 0.03 -26.81
N HIS A 151 -0.38 -1.18 -26.76
CA HIS A 151 -0.69 -1.97 -27.97
C HIS A 151 -1.74 -1.33 -28.90
N LYS A 152 -2.52 -0.36 -28.41
CA LYS A 152 -3.40 0.45 -29.29
C LYS A 152 -2.64 1.29 -30.33
N LYS A 153 -1.32 1.42 -30.16
CA LYS A 153 -0.46 2.21 -31.07
C LYS A 153 0.47 1.37 -31.95
N CYS A 154 0.43 0.06 -31.83
CA CYS A 154 1.19 -0.82 -32.72
C CYS A 154 0.37 -1.03 -34.00
N ASN A 155 0.72 -0.32 -35.08
CA ASN A 155 0.06 -0.41 -36.38
C ASN A 155 0.60 -1.58 -37.24
N ARG A 156 1.29 -2.55 -36.66
CA ARG A 156 1.79 -3.73 -37.39
C ARG A 156 0.71 -4.77 -37.50
N GLU A 157 0.42 -5.21 -38.72
CA GLU A 157 -0.57 -6.25 -39.03
C GLU A 157 -0.15 -7.63 -38.49
N ASP A 158 1.16 -7.84 -38.32
CA ASP A 158 1.79 -9.06 -37.80
C ASP A 158 1.90 -9.10 -36.26
N CYS A 159 1.46 -8.04 -35.58
CA CYS A 159 1.43 -8.01 -34.13
C CYS A 159 0.24 -8.80 -33.60
N ILE A 160 0.47 -10.03 -33.23
CA ILE A 160 -0.55 -10.90 -32.65
C ILE A 160 -1.04 -10.28 -31.33
N LYS A 161 -2.32 -9.88 -31.30
CA LYS A 161 -3.02 -9.50 -30.09
C LYS A 161 -3.27 -10.76 -29.28
N PRO A 162 -2.53 -11.05 -28.19
CA PRO A 162 -2.60 -12.37 -27.55
C PRO A 162 -3.87 -12.60 -26.76
N TRP A 163 -4.75 -11.62 -26.61
CA TRP A 163 -6.06 -11.78 -25.97
C TRP A 163 -7.04 -10.69 -26.42
N GLU A 164 -8.15 -11.08 -26.88
CA GLU A 164 -9.36 -10.31 -26.65
C GLU A 164 -9.69 -10.46 -25.16
N GLN A 165 -9.82 -9.36 -24.42
CA GLN A 165 -10.46 -9.41 -23.12
C GLN A 165 -11.93 -9.76 -23.39
N THR A 166 -12.25 -11.02 -23.32
CA THR A 166 -13.64 -11.43 -23.32
C THR A 166 -14.27 -10.83 -22.08
N SER A 167 -15.18 -9.89 -22.29
CA SER A 167 -16.07 -9.42 -21.23
C SER A 167 -16.87 -10.63 -20.73
N ALA A 168 -17.15 -10.69 -19.44
CA ALA A 168 -18.07 -11.68 -18.94
C ALA A 168 -19.44 -11.44 -19.58
N ASP A 169 -20.08 -12.52 -20.05
CA ASP A 169 -21.43 -12.48 -20.64
C ASP A 169 -22.43 -13.13 -19.68
N ASN A 170 -22.63 -12.49 -18.54
CA ASN A 170 -23.60 -12.89 -17.53
C ASN A 170 -24.06 -11.69 -16.70
N GLU A 171 -25.11 -11.87 -15.89
CA GLU A 171 -25.69 -10.82 -15.04
C GLU A 171 -24.71 -10.17 -14.06
N TRP A 172 -23.58 -10.84 -13.75
CA TRP A 172 -22.51 -10.37 -12.87
C TRP A 172 -21.38 -9.65 -13.60
N SER A 173 -21.55 -9.36 -14.89
CA SER A 173 -20.56 -8.63 -15.67
C SER A 173 -20.30 -7.25 -15.06
N GLY A 174 -19.03 -6.94 -14.80
CA GLY A 174 -18.60 -5.68 -14.16
C GLY A 174 -18.62 -5.69 -12.62
N TRP A 175 -19.24 -6.65 -11.97
CA TRP A 175 -19.21 -6.78 -10.52
C TRP A 175 -17.85 -7.31 -10.03
N LYS A 176 -17.39 -6.77 -8.89
CA LYS A 176 -16.10 -7.10 -8.28
C LYS A 176 -16.22 -7.34 -6.80
N THR A 177 -15.27 -8.12 -6.24
CA THR A 177 -15.26 -8.44 -4.79
C THR A 177 -14.86 -7.28 -3.89
N ALA A 178 -14.28 -6.20 -4.44
CA ALA A 178 -13.86 -5.03 -3.67
C ALA A 178 -13.90 -3.76 -4.52
N LEU A 179 -13.99 -2.63 -3.84
CA LEU A 179 -13.87 -1.32 -4.47
C LEU A 179 -12.43 -1.01 -4.86
N LYS A 180 -12.26 -0.15 -5.87
CA LYS A 180 -10.97 0.44 -6.19
C LYS A 180 -10.59 1.41 -5.07
N PRO A 181 -9.40 1.26 -4.45
CA PRO A 181 -8.96 2.24 -3.45
C PRO A 181 -8.73 3.60 -4.13
N ALA A 182 -9.14 4.67 -3.47
CA ALA A 182 -9.00 6.04 -3.94
C ALA A 182 -8.16 6.90 -2.99
N HIS A 183 -7.88 6.39 -1.79
CA HIS A 183 -7.03 7.05 -0.80
C HIS A 183 -6.36 6.02 0.12
N GLU A 184 -5.30 6.47 0.77
CA GLU A 184 -4.72 5.85 1.95
C GLU A 184 -5.03 6.74 3.16
N PRO A 185 -5.70 6.22 4.20
CA PRO A 185 -5.92 6.97 5.43
C PRO A 185 -4.62 7.04 6.23
N ILE A 186 -4.39 8.16 6.87
CA ILE A 186 -3.23 8.40 7.72
C ILE A 186 -3.74 8.68 9.13
N VAL A 187 -3.30 7.89 10.11
CA VAL A 187 -3.57 8.17 11.52
C VAL A 187 -2.74 9.38 11.91
N MET A 188 -3.38 10.43 12.39
CA MET A 188 -2.73 11.57 13.01
C MET A 188 -2.96 11.49 14.51
N ALA A 189 -1.88 11.25 15.25
CA ALA A 189 -1.92 11.18 16.70
C ALA A 189 -0.86 12.09 17.33
N ARG A 190 -1.03 12.42 18.61
CA ARG A 190 -0.15 13.33 19.35
C ARG A 190 0.27 12.69 20.66
N LYS A 191 1.54 12.84 21.04
CA LYS A 191 1.97 12.53 22.40
C LYS A 191 1.36 13.55 23.36
N PRO A 192 0.61 13.12 24.40
CA PRO A 192 0.00 14.02 25.36
C PRO A 192 1.05 14.85 26.10
N PHE A 193 0.62 16.01 26.60
CA PHE A 193 1.42 16.88 27.45
C PHE A 193 0.56 17.45 28.59
N LYS A 194 1.22 17.92 29.65
CA LYS A 194 0.55 18.55 30.79
C LYS A 194 0.59 20.07 30.64
N GLY A 195 -0.48 20.75 31.07
CA GLY A 195 -0.58 22.19 31.04
C GLY A 195 -1.14 22.76 29.74
N SER A 196 -0.83 23.98 29.40
CA SER A 196 -1.31 24.66 28.21
C SER A 196 -0.49 24.30 26.96
N ALA A 197 -1.10 24.39 25.80
CA ALA A 197 -0.39 24.24 24.53
C ALA A 197 0.70 25.30 24.35
N ILE A 198 0.46 26.50 24.86
CA ILE A 198 1.45 27.59 24.82
C ILE A 198 2.71 27.22 25.61
N ASP A 199 2.57 26.74 26.85
CA ASP A 199 3.69 26.30 27.66
C ASP A 199 4.46 25.15 27.04
N ASN A 200 3.74 24.22 26.43
CA ASN A 200 4.36 23.08 25.73
C ASN A 200 5.18 23.56 24.53
N VAL A 201 4.63 24.44 23.69
CA VAL A 201 5.34 24.98 22.52
C VAL A 201 6.58 25.77 22.96
N LEU A 202 6.46 26.62 23.97
CA LEU A 202 7.60 27.40 24.49
C LEU A 202 8.70 26.49 25.05
N LYS A 203 8.35 25.38 25.67
CA LYS A 203 9.30 24.46 26.30
C LYS A 203 9.89 23.43 25.35
N HIS A 204 9.09 22.85 24.43
CA HIS A 204 9.44 21.69 23.63
C HIS A 204 9.48 21.98 22.13
N GLY A 205 8.94 23.11 21.66
CA GLY A 205 8.84 23.46 20.25
C GLY A 205 7.80 22.64 19.47
N THR A 206 6.91 21.93 20.18
CA THR A 206 5.94 20.96 19.62
C THR A 206 4.53 21.21 20.18
N GLY A 207 3.49 20.62 19.53
CA GLY A 207 2.11 20.68 20.03
C GLY A 207 1.21 21.69 19.35
N ALA A 208 1.74 22.51 18.44
CA ALA A 208 1.00 23.31 17.47
C ALA A 208 0.99 22.60 16.09
N LEU A 209 -0.02 22.89 15.29
CA LEU A 209 -0.20 22.44 13.89
C LEU A 209 -0.18 23.66 12.97
#